data_709a270b42ba18080b05a46543783ad6
#
_entry.id   709a270b42ba18080b05a46543783ad6
#
_cell.length_a   1.000
_cell.length_b   1.000
_cell.length_c   1.000
_cell.angle_alpha   90.00
_cell.angle_beta   90.00
_cell.angle_gamma   90.00
#
_symmetry.space_group_name_H-M   'P 1'
#
loop_
_entity.id
_entity.type
_entity.pdbx_description
1 polymer ?
#
loop_
_entity_poly.entity_id
_entity_poly.type
_entity_poly.pdbx_seq_one_letter_code
_entity_poly.pdbx_strand_id
1 'polypeptide(L)'
;MKLRITIDGKAYEADVEILEAAESAPEYPPYPPAPPAYVPAEIPAPLVPQTAETRNNEKECRSPVTGMVISVEAAPGQAVEANQVVVVLESMKMEMQITAPQAAVVKSVQVIPGSSVKVNQLLVEFE
;
A
#
# COMPACT_ATOMS: atom_id res chain seq x y z
N MET A 1 -45.58 34.09 -2.26
CA MET A 1 -45.99 32.94 -1.45
C MET A 1 -45.79 33.24 0.02
N LYS A 2 -46.84 33.26 0.79
CA LYS A 2 -46.73 33.55 2.22
C LYS A 2 -46.59 32.23 2.98
N LEU A 3 -45.48 32.05 3.68
CA LEU A 3 -45.26 30.91 4.54
C LEU A 3 -45.48 31.35 5.99
N ARG A 4 -46.37 30.69 6.71
CA ARG A 4 -46.54 30.87 8.13
C ARG A 4 -45.84 29.74 8.88
N ILE A 5 -44.78 30.09 9.58
CA ILE A 5 -44.04 29.15 10.39
C ILE A 5 -44.33 29.45 11.88
N THR A 6 -44.78 28.46 12.62
CA THR A 6 -45.00 28.58 14.06
C THR A 6 -43.86 27.93 14.80
N ILE A 7 -43.08 28.73 15.53
CA ILE A 7 -41.99 28.25 16.39
C ILE A 7 -42.27 28.70 17.81
N ASP A 8 -42.26 27.79 18.79
CA ASP A 8 -42.54 28.06 20.23
C ASP A 8 -43.85 28.81 20.50
N GLY A 9 -44.90 28.52 19.75
CA GLY A 9 -46.20 29.18 19.90
C GLY A 9 -46.28 30.62 19.33
N LYS A 10 -45.23 31.09 18.71
CA LYS A 10 -45.22 32.37 17.98
C LYS A 10 -45.28 32.11 16.47
N ALA A 11 -46.26 32.71 15.83
CA ALA A 11 -46.40 32.65 14.40
C ALA A 11 -45.51 33.72 13.74
N TYR A 12 -44.61 33.27 12.90
CA TYR A 12 -43.79 34.13 12.06
C TYR A 12 -44.32 34.06 10.62
N GLU A 13 -44.61 35.21 10.06
CA GLU A 13 -45.04 35.34 8.69
C GLU A 13 -43.84 35.75 7.84
N ALA A 14 -43.41 34.87 6.98
CA ALA A 14 -42.32 35.13 6.06
C ALA A 14 -42.90 35.32 4.64
N ASP A 15 -42.73 36.50 4.08
CA ASP A 15 -42.98 36.74 2.68
C ASP A 15 -41.81 36.21 1.86
N VAL A 16 -42.00 35.07 1.20
CA VAL A 16 -41.06 34.58 0.23
C VAL A 16 -41.47 35.10 -1.14
N GLU A 17 -40.85 36.16 -1.56
CA GLU A 17 -40.92 36.56 -2.97
C GLU A 17 -40.04 35.58 -3.77
N ILE A 18 -40.70 34.74 -4.53
CA ILE A 18 -40.01 34.04 -5.58
C ILE A 18 -39.73 35.10 -6.65
N LEU A 19 -38.54 35.67 -6.60
CA LEU A 19 -38.05 36.40 -7.74
C LEU A 19 -37.90 35.37 -8.85
N GLU A 20 -38.86 35.34 -9.73
CA GLU A 20 -38.75 34.71 -11.04
C GLU A 20 -37.70 35.47 -11.88
N ALA A 21 -36.52 35.61 -11.33
CA ALA A 21 -35.32 35.88 -12.12
C ALA A 21 -34.67 34.54 -12.48
N ALA A 22 -35.51 33.60 -12.82
CA ALA A 22 -35.07 32.32 -13.35
C ALA A 22 -34.58 32.40 -14.79
N GLU A 23 -34.41 33.59 -15.34
CA GLU A 23 -33.93 33.73 -16.71
C GLU A 23 -32.55 34.36 -16.86
N SER A 24 -31.83 34.46 -15.80
CA SER A 24 -30.39 34.49 -15.91
C SER A 24 -29.86 33.36 -15.03
N ALA A 25 -29.91 32.15 -15.53
CA ALA A 25 -28.93 31.18 -15.14
C ALA A 25 -27.60 31.94 -15.17
N PRO A 26 -26.84 31.97 -14.06
CA PRO A 26 -25.55 32.60 -14.12
C PRO A 26 -24.84 31.94 -15.30
N GLU A 27 -24.59 32.76 -16.32
CA GLU A 27 -23.76 32.33 -17.43
C GLU A 27 -22.42 32.03 -16.82
N TYR A 28 -22.27 30.79 -16.36
CA TYR A 28 -20.96 30.31 -15.94
C TYR A 28 -20.07 30.55 -17.14
N PRO A 29 -19.00 31.33 -16.99
CA PRO A 29 -18.05 31.48 -18.08
C PRO A 29 -17.74 30.06 -18.55
N PRO A 30 -17.76 29.79 -19.86
CA PRO A 30 -17.53 28.43 -20.35
C PRO A 30 -16.36 27.89 -19.61
N TYR A 31 -16.57 26.81 -18.86
CA TYR A 31 -15.50 26.12 -18.19
C TYR A 31 -14.35 26.00 -19.18
N PRO A 32 -13.15 26.48 -18.84
CA PRO A 32 -12.02 26.21 -19.71
C PRO A 32 -12.08 24.69 -20.00
N PRO A 33 -11.93 24.28 -21.27
CA PRO A 33 -12.11 22.90 -21.66
C PRO A 33 -11.43 22.05 -20.61
N ALA A 34 -12.21 21.15 -19.98
CA ALA A 34 -11.72 20.32 -18.89
C ALA A 34 -10.35 19.82 -19.33
N PRO A 35 -9.31 20.02 -18.51
CA PRO A 35 -7.99 19.52 -18.86
C PRO A 35 -8.21 18.08 -19.32
N PRO A 36 -7.62 17.68 -20.44
CA PRO A 36 -7.92 16.39 -21.07
C PRO A 36 -8.03 15.37 -19.96
N ALA A 37 -9.20 14.72 -19.91
CA ALA A 37 -9.55 13.85 -18.79
C ALA A 37 -8.28 13.15 -18.37
N TYR A 38 -7.84 13.45 -17.14
CA TYR A 38 -6.71 12.77 -16.56
C TYR A 38 -7.04 11.28 -16.73
N VAL A 39 -6.54 10.71 -17.80
CA VAL A 39 -6.51 9.28 -17.93
C VAL A 39 -5.81 8.87 -16.65
N PRO A 40 -6.49 8.26 -15.69
CA PRO A 40 -5.77 7.80 -14.51
C PRO A 40 -4.62 7.02 -15.09
N ALA A 41 -3.42 7.63 -14.99
CA ALA A 41 -2.20 6.96 -15.38
C ALA A 41 -2.38 5.59 -14.77
N GLU A 42 -2.47 4.60 -15.63
CA GLU A 42 -2.63 3.21 -15.28
C GLU A 42 -2.11 3.04 -13.87
N ILE A 43 -3.03 2.83 -12.91
CA ILE A 43 -2.61 2.65 -11.52
C ILE A 43 -1.49 1.66 -11.67
N PRO A 44 -0.23 2.03 -11.39
CA PRO A 44 0.85 1.07 -11.57
C PRO A 44 0.37 -0.14 -10.82
N ALA A 45 0.18 -1.22 -11.56
CA ALA A 45 -0.36 -2.47 -11.03
C ALA A 45 0.25 -2.63 -9.65
N PRO A 46 -0.54 -2.88 -8.60
CA PRO A 46 -0.04 -2.88 -7.23
C PRO A 46 1.30 -3.56 -7.31
N LEU A 47 2.36 -2.84 -6.93
CA LEU A 47 3.71 -3.36 -6.99
C LEU A 47 3.61 -4.72 -6.34
N VAL A 48 3.44 -5.75 -7.16
CA VAL A 48 3.66 -7.11 -6.72
C VAL A 48 4.97 -7.02 -5.97
N PRO A 49 5.00 -7.31 -4.67
CA PRO A 49 6.22 -7.17 -3.90
C PRO A 49 7.31 -7.73 -4.79
N GLN A 50 8.19 -6.84 -5.25
CA GLN A 50 9.24 -7.28 -6.13
C GLN A 50 9.96 -8.32 -5.31
N THR A 51 9.68 -9.56 -5.64
CA THR A 51 10.51 -10.65 -5.14
C THR A 51 11.87 -10.29 -5.68
N ALA A 52 12.65 -9.58 -4.86
CA ALA A 52 13.99 -9.25 -5.25
C ALA A 52 14.62 -10.59 -5.54
N GLU A 53 14.85 -10.85 -6.81
CA GLU A 53 15.58 -12.03 -7.23
C GLU A 53 16.98 -11.89 -6.66
N THR A 54 17.05 -12.21 -5.38
CA THR A 54 18.30 -12.33 -4.68
C THR A 54 19.04 -13.40 -5.44
N ARG A 55 20.24 -13.11 -5.87
CA ARG A 55 21.15 -14.12 -6.40
C ARG A 55 21.51 -15.06 -5.28
N ASN A 56 20.55 -15.85 -4.90
CA ASN A 56 20.74 -16.89 -3.90
C ASN A 56 21.46 -18.04 -4.58
N ASN A 57 22.60 -18.39 -4.06
CA ASN A 57 23.12 -19.71 -4.33
C ASN A 57 22.08 -20.70 -3.79
N GLU A 58 21.88 -21.81 -4.45
CA GLU A 58 20.85 -22.81 -4.14
C GLU A 58 20.80 -23.22 -2.66
N LYS A 59 21.86 -22.95 -1.93
CA LYS A 59 22.02 -23.29 -0.50
C LYS A 59 22.04 -22.11 0.46
N GLU A 60 22.03 -20.89 -0.04
CA GLU A 60 22.14 -19.68 0.78
C GLU A 60 21.11 -18.64 0.37
N CYS A 61 20.39 -18.11 1.32
CA CYS A 61 19.51 -16.97 1.14
C CYS A 61 20.18 -15.72 1.69
N ARG A 62 20.46 -14.76 0.83
CA ARG A 62 21.13 -13.51 1.17
C ARG A 62 20.19 -12.32 1.04
N SER A 63 20.44 -11.28 1.82
CA SER A 63 19.65 -10.07 1.75
C SER A 63 19.97 -9.28 0.47
N PRO A 64 18.93 -8.88 -0.33
CA PRO A 64 19.12 -8.04 -1.51
C PRO A 64 19.31 -6.57 -1.16
N VAL A 65 18.97 -6.17 0.06
CA VAL A 65 18.96 -4.78 0.52
C VAL A 65 19.51 -4.64 1.93
N THR A 66 19.90 -3.43 2.28
CA THR A 66 20.20 -3.07 3.67
C THR A 66 18.88 -2.70 4.35
N GLY A 67 18.58 -3.32 5.47
CA GLY A 67 17.34 -3.08 6.21
C GLY A 67 17.33 -3.74 7.58
N MET A 68 16.14 -3.94 8.11
CA MET A 68 15.91 -4.56 9.41
C MET A 68 15.01 -5.80 9.24
N VAL A 69 15.31 -6.85 9.97
CA VAL A 69 14.47 -8.05 10.01
C VAL A 69 13.24 -7.78 10.85
N ILE A 70 12.06 -7.90 10.25
CA ILE A 70 10.77 -7.78 10.95
C ILE A 70 10.41 -9.11 11.58
N SER A 71 10.44 -10.17 10.78
CA SER A 71 10.12 -11.51 11.23
C SER A 71 10.96 -12.57 10.50
N VAL A 72 11.08 -13.72 11.14
CA VAL A 72 11.69 -14.92 10.57
C VAL A 72 10.64 -16.01 10.60
N GLU A 73 10.24 -16.47 9.42
CA GLU A 73 9.18 -17.47 9.26
C GLU A 73 9.74 -18.91 9.18
N ALA A 74 11.04 -19.02 8.94
CA ALA A 74 11.70 -20.31 8.83
C ALA A 74 12.47 -20.63 10.12
N ALA A 75 12.40 -21.88 10.56
CA ALA A 75 13.13 -22.38 11.71
C ALA A 75 14.23 -23.37 11.27
N PRO A 76 15.35 -23.45 12.01
CA PRO A 76 16.37 -24.47 11.76
C PRO A 76 15.78 -25.88 11.79
N GLY A 77 16.08 -26.68 10.77
CA GLY A 77 15.52 -28.03 10.60
C GLY A 77 14.15 -28.10 9.94
N GLN A 78 13.56 -26.97 9.58
CA GLN A 78 12.28 -26.91 8.89
C GLN A 78 12.48 -27.11 7.39
N ALA A 79 11.62 -27.94 6.77
CA ALA A 79 11.53 -28.04 5.33
C ALA A 79 10.72 -26.85 4.79
N VAL A 80 11.25 -26.17 3.78
CA VAL A 80 10.60 -25.07 3.08
C VAL A 80 10.42 -25.41 1.60
N GLU A 81 9.39 -24.88 1.01
CA GLU A 81 9.12 -25.05 -0.42
C GLU A 81 9.70 -23.90 -1.24
N ALA A 82 9.83 -24.10 -2.53
CA ALA A 82 10.22 -23.05 -3.44
C ALA A 82 9.24 -21.87 -3.35
N ASN A 83 9.77 -20.65 -3.29
CA ASN A 83 9.01 -19.39 -3.12
C ASN A 83 8.27 -19.26 -1.76
N GLN A 84 8.54 -20.12 -0.80
CA GLN A 84 8.02 -19.93 0.55
C GLN A 84 8.76 -18.79 1.24
N VAL A 85 8.01 -17.91 1.92
CA VAL A 85 8.61 -16.81 2.69
C VAL A 85 9.40 -17.36 3.86
N VAL A 86 10.65 -16.96 3.98
CA VAL A 86 11.56 -17.39 5.04
C VAL A 86 11.93 -16.26 5.99
N VAL A 87 12.06 -15.04 5.47
CA VAL A 87 12.38 -13.84 6.26
C VAL A 87 11.61 -12.65 5.70
N VAL A 88 11.15 -11.79 6.56
CA VAL A 88 10.55 -10.49 6.18
C VAL A 88 11.48 -9.37 6.63
N LEU A 89 11.89 -8.53 5.70
CA LEU A 89 12.76 -7.38 5.93
C LEU A 89 11.98 -6.08 5.75
N GLU A 90 12.37 -5.04 6.45
CA GLU A 90 11.94 -3.68 6.22
C GLU A 90 13.11 -2.83 5.75
N SER A 91 12.94 -2.16 4.62
CA SER A 91 13.91 -1.22 4.09
C SER A 91 13.18 0.00 3.55
N MET A 92 13.61 1.20 3.92
CA MET A 92 13.00 2.46 3.45
C MET A 92 11.47 2.52 3.66
N LYS A 93 10.96 2.04 4.82
CA LYS A 93 9.53 1.96 5.15
C LYS A 93 8.72 1.03 4.24
N MET A 94 9.39 0.11 3.55
CA MET A 94 8.78 -0.91 2.72
C MET A 94 9.11 -2.29 3.23
N GLU A 95 8.12 -3.14 3.34
CA GLU A 95 8.31 -4.54 3.68
C GLU A 95 8.72 -5.32 2.43
N MET A 96 9.69 -6.18 2.60
CA MET A 96 10.17 -7.06 1.54
C MET A 96 10.21 -8.50 2.06
N GLN A 97 9.53 -9.39 1.35
CA GLN A 97 9.52 -10.80 1.67
C GLN A 97 10.67 -11.50 0.95
N ILE A 98 11.49 -12.19 1.72
CA ILE A 98 12.56 -13.01 1.19
C ILE A 98 12.07 -14.45 1.14
N THR A 99 12.14 -15.04 -0.03
CA THR A 99 11.63 -16.38 -0.28
C THR A 99 12.75 -17.38 -0.52
N ALA A 100 12.46 -18.64 -0.25
CA ALA A 100 13.39 -19.73 -0.56
C ALA A 100 13.53 -19.88 -2.08
N PRO A 101 14.74 -20.04 -2.61
CA PRO A 101 14.96 -20.20 -4.05
C PRO A 101 14.46 -21.56 -4.58
N GLN A 102 14.41 -22.54 -3.74
CA GLN A 102 13.97 -23.90 -4.05
C GLN A 102 13.50 -24.62 -2.78
N ALA A 103 12.85 -25.75 -2.97
CA ALA A 103 12.50 -26.62 -1.86
C ALA A 103 13.78 -27.17 -1.20
N ALA A 104 13.97 -26.89 0.08
CA ALA A 104 15.15 -27.27 0.84
C ALA A 104 14.83 -27.39 2.33
N VAL A 105 15.79 -27.88 3.11
CA VAL A 105 15.71 -27.88 4.56
C VAL A 105 16.56 -26.74 5.10
N VAL A 106 16.00 -25.97 6.01
CA VAL A 106 16.75 -24.89 6.68
C VAL A 106 17.81 -25.50 7.58
N LYS A 107 19.07 -25.25 7.29
CA LYS A 107 20.19 -25.69 8.09
C LYS A 107 20.39 -24.77 9.29
N SER A 108 20.49 -23.48 9.02
CA SER A 108 20.64 -22.47 10.05
C SER A 108 20.03 -21.13 9.65
N VAL A 109 19.61 -20.36 10.65
CA VAL A 109 19.14 -18.98 10.49
C VAL A 109 20.16 -18.08 11.18
N GLN A 110 20.73 -17.15 10.41
CA GLN A 110 21.82 -16.27 10.88
C GLN A 110 21.30 -14.94 11.43
N VAL A 111 20.02 -14.70 11.35
CA VAL A 111 19.37 -13.45 11.76
C VAL A 111 18.24 -13.72 12.72
N ILE A 112 17.94 -12.72 13.54
CA ILE A 112 16.81 -12.74 14.48
C ILE A 112 15.88 -11.54 14.19
N PRO A 113 14.60 -11.60 14.53
CA PRO A 113 13.71 -10.45 14.43
C PRO A 113 14.28 -9.23 15.16
N GLY A 114 14.25 -8.08 14.51
CA GLY A 114 14.81 -6.83 15.04
C GLY A 114 16.29 -6.60 14.75
N SER A 115 16.99 -7.53 14.09
CA SER A 115 18.39 -7.32 13.71
C SER A 115 18.52 -6.56 12.40
N SER A 116 19.59 -5.77 12.29
CA SER A 116 19.94 -5.08 11.05
C SER A 116 20.71 -6.01 10.12
N VAL A 117 20.40 -5.92 8.83
CA VAL A 117 21.09 -6.68 7.78
C VAL A 117 21.62 -5.74 6.71
N LYS A 118 22.68 -6.17 6.06
CA LYS A 118 23.29 -5.45 4.93
C LYS A 118 23.05 -6.20 3.63
N VAL A 119 23.23 -5.50 2.51
CA VAL A 119 23.22 -6.11 1.18
C VAL A 119 24.20 -7.28 1.15
N ASN A 120 23.77 -8.40 0.56
CA ASN A 120 24.51 -9.66 0.47
C ASN A 120 24.82 -10.35 1.82
N GLN A 121 24.24 -9.90 2.91
CA GLN A 121 24.39 -10.61 4.18
C GLN A 121 23.63 -11.92 4.16
N LEU A 122 24.25 -12.99 4.65
CA LEU A 122 23.62 -14.29 4.78
C LEU A 122 22.47 -14.22 5.79
N LEU A 123 21.29 -14.61 5.40
CA LEU A 123 20.08 -14.64 6.24
C LEU A 123 19.77 -16.06 6.70
N VAL A 124 19.67 -16.97 5.76
CA VAL A 124 19.31 -18.37 5.98
C VAL A 124 20.22 -19.25 5.15
N GLU A 125 20.71 -20.32 5.76
CA GLU A 125 21.48 -21.36 5.09
C GLU A 125 20.60 -22.60 4.95
N PHE A 126 20.56 -23.16 3.77
CA PHE A 126 19.85 -24.40 3.45
C PHE A 126 20.81 -25.59 3.32
N GLU A 127 20.31 -26.76 3.58
CA GLU A 127 21.04 -28.01 3.42
C GLU A 127 20.83 -28.64 2.04
#